data_8243ebc9d2c936d5f4f2b2185c77d85b
#
_entry.id   8243ebc9d2c936d5f4f2b2185c77d85b
#
_cell.length_a   1.000
_cell.length_b   1.000
_cell.length_c   1.000
_cell.angle_alpha   90.00
_cell.angle_beta   90.00
_cell.angle_gamma   90.00
#
_symmetry.space_group_name_H-M   'P 1'
#
loop_
_entity.id
_entity.type
_entity.pdbx_description
1 polymer ?
#
loop_
_entity_poly.entity_id
_entity_poly.type
_entity_poly.pdbx_seq_one_letter_code
_entity_poly.pdbx_strand_id
1 'polypeptide(L)'
;MPKKICLFILFFLSGFTLKAAVPVAKTDSLIAILQLTDQYLREQKLVKFIRIYTQNTPADSFNTAKNRINNLLLKYNTDNRQAFGYFIESIYQARLLHVDAAENTLLEAIDLAEKNSDHYLLYAFFTQLGFNQVYRGNAMEAVSSYRLANKEAIYLNDPYLEILIDINISDVFYRYDFYSQSLFYLNRAMATIIQHRVNEQHLKNVIYFNKAENYFRMNNIDSLRKYNRELKNVKSGTYKLYTYRNRTDYYLYLLQHDYKNAIKLITAMQKDSLYLFDNLDRKNLADAYYHSGEPDSAKRIIEQLLADSALSNHPELKFHLYDVLGEIAIGKHDDKLGAYYLKLALQQSENNVNWLTQVGNVSSQMKIDEMEDSYIQKDELYQKERLWLIFLVIFSILIITVVTIFYRSVKQKRHYEKLLFEAKKQELAFLNSHDVRKHLTNILGIIDVIGHSEDKEKEYMQLQDRLFYSAEKLDEAIKNLSKKLNE
;
A
#
# COMPACT_ATOMS: atom_id res chain seq x y z
N MET A 1 -15.21 26.27 34.30
CA MET A 1 -15.80 26.23 32.96
C MET A 1 -14.93 25.37 32.02
N PRO A 2 -15.20 24.08 31.88
CA PRO A 2 -14.30 23.18 31.11
C PRO A 2 -14.98 22.73 29.81
N LYS A 3 -15.35 23.63 28.90
CA LYS A 3 -16.10 23.24 27.67
C LYS A 3 -15.29 23.29 26.37
N LYS A 4 -13.98 23.60 26.40
CA LYS A 4 -13.21 23.86 25.16
C LYS A 4 -12.05 22.90 24.87
N ILE A 5 -11.80 21.92 25.72
CA ILE A 5 -10.56 21.09 25.66
C ILE A 5 -10.71 19.82 24.80
N CYS A 6 -11.90 19.30 24.59
CA CYS A 6 -12.10 18.05 23.85
C CYS A 6 -12.00 18.13 22.32
N LEU A 7 -11.68 19.28 21.75
CA LEU A 7 -11.83 19.50 20.31
C LEU A 7 -10.59 19.15 19.47
N PHE A 8 -9.43 18.97 20.11
CA PHE A 8 -8.16 18.96 19.39
C PHE A 8 -7.74 17.60 18.80
N ILE A 9 -8.13 16.50 19.43
CA ILE A 9 -7.64 15.15 19.08
C ILE A 9 -8.44 14.48 17.98
N LEU A 10 -9.67 14.90 17.76
CA LEU A 10 -10.59 14.25 16.83
C LEU A 10 -10.65 14.88 15.43
N PHE A 11 -9.79 15.87 15.20
CA PHE A 11 -9.77 16.63 13.95
C PHE A 11 -9.16 15.86 12.77
N PHE A 12 -8.35 14.85 13.02
CA PHE A 12 -7.64 14.18 11.94
C PHE A 12 -8.44 13.09 11.20
N LEU A 13 -9.47 12.51 11.83
CA LEU A 13 -10.24 11.43 11.20
C LEU A 13 -11.64 11.79 10.73
N SER A 14 -12.15 12.96 11.12
CA SER A 14 -13.46 13.38 10.63
C SER A 14 -13.30 14.65 9.82
N GLY A 15 -13.51 14.58 8.52
CA GLY A 15 -13.68 15.73 7.65
C GLY A 15 -14.93 16.54 8.01
N PHE A 16 -15.06 16.99 9.30
CA PHE A 16 -16.26 17.69 9.75
C PHE A 16 -15.96 19.15 10.04
N THR A 17 -16.64 19.98 9.28
CA THR A 17 -16.91 21.39 9.52
C THR A 17 -17.65 21.54 10.86
N LEU A 18 -16.98 22.06 11.88
CA LEU A 18 -17.64 22.50 13.09
C LEU A 18 -18.02 23.97 12.93
N LYS A 19 -19.26 24.19 12.66
CA LYS A 19 -20.20 25.28 12.97
C LYS A 19 -21.31 25.49 11.93
N ALA A 20 -21.65 24.46 11.16
CA ALA A 20 -23.06 24.24 10.95
C ALA A 20 -23.49 23.38 12.13
N ALA A 21 -24.56 23.70 12.82
CA ALA A 21 -25.13 22.80 13.82
C ALA A 21 -25.19 21.41 13.19
N VAL A 22 -24.23 20.52 13.56
CA VAL A 22 -24.25 19.14 13.07
C VAL A 22 -25.62 18.65 13.53
N PRO A 23 -26.53 18.35 12.63
CA PRO A 23 -27.85 17.89 13.04
C PRO A 23 -27.59 16.71 13.98
N VAL A 24 -28.16 16.74 15.17
CA VAL A 24 -28.14 15.62 16.11
C VAL A 24 -28.44 14.39 15.27
N ALA A 25 -27.50 13.46 15.18
CA ALA A 25 -27.60 12.31 14.30
C ALA A 25 -28.93 11.64 14.60
N LYS A 26 -29.86 11.69 13.66
CA LYS A 26 -31.23 11.25 13.90
C LYS A 26 -31.20 9.74 14.13
N THR A 27 -32.01 9.23 15.02
CA THR A 27 -32.19 7.78 15.25
C THR A 27 -32.38 7.02 13.94
N ASP A 28 -33.06 7.64 12.98
CA ASP A 28 -33.27 7.12 11.63
C ASP A 28 -31.93 6.82 10.88
N SER A 29 -30.88 7.62 11.13
CA SER A 29 -29.56 7.36 10.54
C SER A 29 -28.91 6.10 11.13
N LEU A 30 -29.04 5.86 12.43
CA LEU A 30 -28.52 4.64 13.07
C LEU A 30 -29.29 3.40 12.60
N ILE A 31 -30.62 3.49 12.53
CA ILE A 31 -31.48 2.39 12.03
C ILE A 31 -31.07 2.03 10.58
N ALA A 32 -30.90 3.04 9.72
CA ALA A 32 -30.46 2.81 8.34
C ALA A 32 -29.07 2.14 8.25
N ILE A 33 -28.15 2.48 9.17
CA ILE A 33 -26.83 1.81 9.24
C ILE A 33 -27.00 0.36 9.67
N LEU A 34 -27.80 0.08 10.69
CA LEU A 34 -28.01 -1.27 11.23
C LEU A 34 -28.73 -2.22 10.26
N GLN A 35 -29.45 -1.67 9.27
CA GLN A 35 -30.13 -2.44 8.22
C GLN A 35 -29.25 -2.77 7.03
N LEU A 36 -27.99 -2.31 6.98
CA LEU A 36 -27.06 -2.67 5.92
C LEU A 36 -26.71 -4.16 5.98
N THR A 37 -26.79 -4.83 4.85
CA THR A 37 -26.49 -6.26 4.71
C THR A 37 -24.99 -6.55 4.70
N ASP A 38 -24.19 -5.63 4.13
CA ASP A 38 -22.74 -5.72 4.12
C ASP A 38 -22.20 -5.41 5.52
N GLN A 39 -21.59 -6.41 6.16
CA GLN A 39 -21.06 -6.30 7.52
C GLN A 39 -19.94 -5.26 7.61
N TYR A 40 -18.98 -5.31 6.70
CA TYR A 40 -17.84 -4.38 6.69
C TYR A 40 -18.31 -2.92 6.58
N LEU A 41 -19.20 -2.63 5.63
CA LEU A 41 -19.75 -1.29 5.44
C LEU A 41 -20.61 -0.85 6.63
N ARG A 42 -21.36 -1.79 7.24
CA ARG A 42 -22.18 -1.55 8.43
C ARG A 42 -21.31 -1.13 9.60
N GLU A 43 -20.24 -1.86 9.90
CA GLU A 43 -19.32 -1.59 10.99
C GLU A 43 -18.56 -0.28 10.77
N GLN A 44 -18.09 -0.03 9.56
CA GLN A 44 -17.43 1.21 9.18
C GLN A 44 -18.33 2.43 9.46
N LYS A 45 -19.58 2.37 9.04
CA LYS A 45 -20.55 3.45 9.28
C LYS A 45 -20.94 3.56 10.74
N LEU A 46 -21.04 2.43 11.45
CA LEU A 46 -21.39 2.38 12.86
C LEU A 46 -20.30 2.97 13.74
N VAL A 47 -19.04 2.61 13.55
CA VAL A 47 -17.88 3.21 14.24
C VAL A 47 -17.85 4.72 14.01
N LYS A 48 -18.01 5.16 12.75
CA LYS A 48 -18.07 6.59 12.42
C LYS A 48 -19.24 7.30 13.13
N PHE A 49 -20.41 6.69 13.09
CA PHE A 49 -21.60 7.22 13.77
C PHE A 49 -21.37 7.35 15.28
N ILE A 50 -20.87 6.30 15.94
CA ILE A 50 -20.60 6.28 17.37
C ILE A 50 -19.61 7.40 17.74
N ARG A 51 -18.51 7.55 17.03
CA ARG A 51 -17.55 8.62 17.28
C ARG A 51 -18.20 9.99 17.22
N ILE A 52 -18.92 10.30 16.14
CA ILE A 52 -19.57 11.61 15.95
C ILE A 52 -20.65 11.84 17.01
N TYR A 53 -21.47 10.84 17.25
CA TYR A 53 -22.60 10.93 18.17
C TYR A 53 -22.12 11.15 19.61
N THR A 54 -21.16 10.34 20.06
CA THR A 54 -20.59 10.43 21.41
C THR A 54 -19.92 11.80 21.65
N GLN A 55 -19.20 12.32 20.64
CA GLN A 55 -18.55 13.63 20.74
C GLN A 55 -19.52 14.78 20.87
N ASN A 56 -20.65 14.73 20.18
CA ASN A 56 -21.61 15.83 20.16
C ASN A 56 -22.67 15.72 21.26
N THR A 57 -22.68 14.61 22.00
CA THR A 57 -23.67 14.39 23.09
C THR A 57 -23.21 15.14 24.36
N PRO A 58 -24.06 15.98 24.99
CA PRO A 58 -23.74 16.60 26.27
C PRO A 58 -23.46 15.56 27.36
N ALA A 59 -22.56 15.88 28.31
CA ALA A 59 -22.19 14.95 29.37
C ALA A 59 -23.40 14.41 30.16
N ASP A 60 -24.33 15.28 30.50
CA ASP A 60 -25.56 14.94 31.27
C ASP A 60 -26.50 14.00 30.53
N SER A 61 -26.39 13.97 29.20
CA SER A 61 -27.27 13.14 28.33
C SER A 61 -26.58 11.87 27.86
N PHE A 62 -25.30 11.65 28.23
CA PHE A 62 -24.49 10.55 27.68
C PHE A 62 -25.07 9.18 28.01
N ASN A 63 -25.44 8.93 29.27
CA ASN A 63 -26.01 7.63 29.67
C ASN A 63 -27.30 7.30 28.92
N THR A 64 -28.16 8.29 28.69
CA THR A 64 -29.36 8.13 27.89
C THR A 64 -29.03 7.80 26.44
N ALA A 65 -28.05 8.49 25.87
CA ALA A 65 -27.59 8.27 24.52
C ALA A 65 -26.96 6.87 24.35
N LYS A 66 -26.09 6.44 25.28
CA LYS A 66 -25.48 5.11 25.33
C LYS A 66 -26.55 4.02 25.38
N ASN A 67 -27.51 4.14 26.32
CA ASN A 67 -28.57 3.15 26.46
C ASN A 67 -29.43 3.07 25.18
N ARG A 68 -29.70 4.19 24.51
CA ARG A 68 -30.42 4.22 23.25
C ARG A 68 -29.70 3.47 22.15
N ILE A 69 -28.37 3.69 22.01
CA ILE A 69 -27.56 2.96 21.02
C ILE A 69 -27.59 1.48 21.36
N ASN A 70 -27.28 1.08 22.59
CA ASN A 70 -27.23 -0.31 23.03
C ASN A 70 -28.55 -1.04 22.79
N ASN A 71 -29.73 -0.39 23.07
CA ASN A 71 -31.04 -0.95 22.81
C ASN A 71 -31.28 -1.18 21.31
N LEU A 72 -30.77 -0.29 20.44
CA LEU A 72 -30.86 -0.48 18.99
C LEU A 72 -29.93 -1.59 18.51
N LEU A 73 -28.72 -1.67 19.01
CA LEU A 73 -27.78 -2.77 18.71
C LEU A 73 -28.38 -4.14 19.11
N LEU A 74 -29.08 -4.18 20.26
CA LEU A 74 -29.82 -5.38 20.72
C LEU A 74 -30.99 -5.70 19.81
N LYS A 75 -31.83 -4.70 19.51
CA LYS A 75 -33.05 -4.87 18.69
C LYS A 75 -32.74 -5.40 17.30
N TYR A 76 -31.64 -4.95 16.70
CA TYR A 76 -31.22 -5.36 15.36
C TYR A 76 -30.25 -6.55 15.38
N ASN A 77 -30.08 -7.21 16.55
CA ASN A 77 -29.19 -8.36 16.74
C ASN A 77 -27.81 -8.16 16.11
N THR A 78 -27.21 -6.99 16.40
CA THR A 78 -25.92 -6.62 15.83
C THR A 78 -24.82 -7.51 16.39
N ASP A 79 -24.00 -8.09 15.53
CA ASP A 79 -22.79 -8.77 15.91
C ASP A 79 -21.84 -7.80 16.66
N ASN A 80 -20.99 -8.32 17.53
CA ASN A 80 -20.04 -7.50 18.30
C ASN A 80 -20.67 -6.39 19.17
N ARG A 81 -21.98 -6.46 19.48
CA ARG A 81 -22.68 -5.40 20.24
C ARG A 81 -22.01 -5.05 21.57
N GLN A 82 -21.44 -6.02 22.26
CA GLN A 82 -20.75 -5.81 23.52
C GLN A 82 -19.45 -5.04 23.31
N ALA A 83 -18.69 -5.35 22.27
CA ALA A 83 -17.50 -4.61 21.88
C ALA A 83 -17.83 -3.15 21.54
N PHE A 84 -18.91 -2.89 20.82
CA PHE A 84 -19.39 -1.53 20.59
C PHE A 84 -19.80 -0.82 21.88
N GLY A 85 -20.38 -1.52 22.85
CA GLY A 85 -20.71 -0.97 24.16
C GLY A 85 -19.49 -0.48 24.92
N TYR A 86 -18.40 -1.27 24.93
CA TYR A 86 -17.11 -0.88 25.49
C TYR A 86 -16.45 0.25 24.70
N PHE A 87 -16.52 0.23 23.38
CA PHE A 87 -15.99 1.30 22.54
C PHE A 87 -16.68 2.66 22.81
N ILE A 88 -18.00 2.68 22.96
CA ILE A 88 -18.75 3.88 23.33
C ILE A 88 -18.29 4.41 24.69
N GLU A 89 -18.16 3.52 25.69
CA GLU A 89 -17.70 3.88 27.02
C GLU A 89 -16.29 4.44 27.01
N SER A 90 -15.37 3.80 26.28
CA SER A 90 -14.00 4.27 26.13
C SER A 90 -13.93 5.69 25.58
N ILE A 91 -14.66 6.00 24.50
CA ILE A 91 -14.71 7.35 23.93
C ILE A 91 -15.24 8.36 24.95
N TYR A 92 -16.22 7.98 25.75
CA TYR A 92 -16.76 8.86 26.79
C TYR A 92 -15.78 9.10 27.93
N GLN A 93 -15.11 8.06 28.44
CA GLN A 93 -14.10 8.19 29.48
C GLN A 93 -12.92 9.06 28.99
N ALA A 94 -12.46 8.88 27.77
CA ALA A 94 -11.44 9.73 27.15
C ALA A 94 -11.88 11.21 27.11
N ARG A 95 -13.13 11.45 26.80
CA ARG A 95 -13.71 12.80 26.78
C ARG A 95 -13.77 13.45 28.17
N LEU A 96 -13.96 12.67 29.23
CA LEU A 96 -13.90 13.11 30.61
C LEU A 96 -12.48 13.23 31.16
N LEU A 97 -11.47 12.97 30.34
CA LEU A 97 -10.04 12.94 30.70
C LEU A 97 -9.69 11.79 31.66
N HIS A 98 -10.53 10.77 31.76
CA HIS A 98 -10.27 9.54 32.50
C HIS A 98 -9.52 8.54 31.60
N VAL A 99 -8.27 8.86 31.27
CA VAL A 99 -7.50 8.19 30.22
C VAL A 99 -7.29 6.70 30.55
N ASP A 100 -6.94 6.35 31.79
CA ASP A 100 -6.74 4.96 32.19
C ASP A 100 -8.04 4.12 32.07
N ALA A 101 -9.17 4.69 32.46
CA ALA A 101 -10.46 4.03 32.31
C ALA A 101 -10.84 3.87 30.82
N ALA A 102 -10.51 4.86 30.00
CA ALA A 102 -10.75 4.80 28.57
C ALA A 102 -9.93 3.68 27.89
N GLU A 103 -8.65 3.54 28.27
CA GLU A 103 -7.78 2.49 27.75
C GLU A 103 -8.24 1.10 28.20
N ASN A 104 -8.46 0.88 29.49
CA ASN A 104 -8.91 -0.40 30.02
C ASN A 104 -10.22 -0.86 29.36
N THR A 105 -11.19 0.05 29.23
CA THR A 105 -12.46 -0.26 28.59
C THR A 105 -12.27 -0.58 27.10
N LEU A 106 -11.33 0.05 26.42
CA LEU A 106 -11.05 -0.22 25.01
C LEU A 106 -10.34 -1.56 24.82
N LEU A 107 -9.48 -1.97 25.75
CA LEU A 107 -8.84 -3.30 25.72
C LEU A 107 -9.89 -4.42 25.82
N GLU A 108 -10.96 -4.25 26.61
CA GLU A 108 -12.09 -5.19 26.63
C GLU A 108 -12.80 -5.26 25.26
N ALA A 109 -12.93 -4.12 24.56
CA ALA A 109 -13.50 -4.11 23.22
C ALA A 109 -12.61 -4.84 22.21
N ILE A 110 -11.28 -4.67 22.31
CA ILE A 110 -10.28 -5.33 21.47
C ILE A 110 -10.32 -6.85 21.68
N ASP A 111 -10.31 -7.32 22.95
CA ASP A 111 -10.38 -8.74 23.28
C ASP A 111 -11.61 -9.43 22.67
N LEU A 112 -12.77 -8.76 22.69
CA LEU A 112 -13.97 -9.28 22.04
C LEU A 112 -13.87 -9.29 20.50
N ALA A 113 -13.26 -8.28 19.91
CA ALA A 113 -13.07 -8.23 18.47
C ALA A 113 -12.05 -9.30 18.00
N GLU A 114 -10.99 -9.57 18.78
CA GLU A 114 -10.02 -10.65 18.53
C GLU A 114 -10.69 -12.02 18.58
N LYS A 115 -11.50 -12.30 19.61
CA LYS A 115 -12.25 -13.56 19.73
C LYS A 115 -13.18 -13.83 18.55
N ASN A 116 -13.71 -12.77 17.97
CA ASN A 116 -14.60 -12.86 16.81
C ASN A 116 -13.87 -12.74 15.47
N SER A 117 -12.53 -12.56 15.47
CA SER A 117 -11.71 -12.32 14.29
C SER A 117 -12.22 -11.17 13.40
N ASP A 118 -12.70 -10.10 14.04
CA ASP A 118 -13.25 -8.93 13.36
C ASP A 118 -12.15 -7.90 13.07
N HIS A 119 -11.53 -8.04 11.92
CA HIS A 119 -10.37 -7.23 11.51
C HIS A 119 -10.70 -5.74 11.38
N TYR A 120 -11.93 -5.36 10.96
CA TYR A 120 -12.28 -3.94 10.89
C TYR A 120 -12.43 -3.31 12.28
N LEU A 121 -13.07 -4.00 13.21
CA LEU A 121 -13.19 -3.51 14.58
C LEU A 121 -11.83 -3.46 15.27
N LEU A 122 -10.95 -4.44 15.05
CA LEU A 122 -9.57 -4.40 15.52
C LEU A 122 -8.84 -3.16 14.99
N TYR A 123 -8.89 -2.90 13.68
CA TYR A 123 -8.36 -1.67 13.09
C TYR A 123 -8.90 -0.41 13.80
N ALA A 124 -10.22 -0.34 13.97
CA ALA A 124 -10.87 0.84 14.54
C ALA A 124 -10.51 1.05 16.02
N PHE A 125 -10.41 -0.03 16.79
CA PHE A 125 -10.13 0.01 18.21
C PHE A 125 -8.65 0.25 18.49
N PHE A 126 -7.72 -0.40 17.77
CA PHE A 126 -6.30 -0.06 17.85
C PHE A 126 -6.02 1.37 17.42
N THR A 127 -6.72 1.88 16.41
CA THR A 127 -6.63 3.29 16.02
C THR A 127 -7.07 4.21 17.17
N GLN A 128 -8.18 3.87 17.85
CA GLN A 128 -8.67 4.65 18.99
C GLN A 128 -7.72 4.56 20.19
N LEU A 129 -7.12 3.38 20.42
CA LEU A 129 -6.13 3.18 21.48
C LEU A 129 -4.91 4.09 21.25
N GLY A 130 -4.40 4.12 20.02
CA GLY A 130 -3.34 5.04 19.63
C GLY A 130 -3.68 6.51 19.89
N PHE A 131 -4.91 6.94 19.60
CA PHE A 131 -5.36 8.30 19.94
C PHE A 131 -5.37 8.58 21.45
N ASN A 132 -5.87 7.65 22.26
CA ASN A 132 -5.90 7.80 23.71
C ASN A 132 -4.47 7.91 24.26
N GLN A 133 -3.53 7.11 23.75
CA GLN A 133 -2.13 7.12 24.12
C GLN A 133 -1.38 8.40 23.70
N VAL A 134 -1.65 8.92 22.49
CA VAL A 134 -1.15 10.26 22.08
C VAL A 134 -1.64 11.34 23.05
N TYR A 135 -2.90 11.26 23.44
CA TYR A 135 -3.47 12.24 24.36
C TYR A 135 -2.85 12.17 25.76
N ARG A 136 -2.56 10.94 26.23
CA ARG A 136 -1.83 10.70 27.48
C ARG A 136 -0.39 11.20 27.42
N GLY A 137 0.13 11.40 26.23
CA GLY A 137 1.52 11.74 25.98
C GLY A 137 2.42 10.51 25.81
N ASN A 138 1.88 9.32 25.60
CA ASN A 138 2.66 8.09 25.40
C ASN A 138 2.82 7.77 23.90
N ALA A 139 3.80 8.45 23.29
CA ALA A 139 4.08 8.31 21.86
C ALA A 139 4.44 6.87 21.44
N MET A 140 5.15 6.16 22.31
CA MET A 140 5.64 4.80 22.05
C MET A 140 4.51 3.80 21.87
N GLU A 141 3.62 3.77 22.85
CA GLU A 141 2.45 2.90 22.84
C GLU A 141 1.52 3.29 21.69
N ALA A 142 1.36 4.61 21.44
CA ALA A 142 0.54 5.09 20.33
C ALA A 142 1.01 4.58 18.97
N VAL A 143 2.31 4.65 18.70
CA VAL A 143 2.88 4.12 17.46
C VAL A 143 2.71 2.61 17.39
N SER A 144 2.91 1.87 18.48
CA SER A 144 2.67 0.43 18.54
C SER A 144 1.21 0.08 18.24
N SER A 145 0.26 0.80 18.83
CA SER A 145 -1.17 0.61 18.56
C SER A 145 -1.55 0.92 17.11
N TYR A 146 -0.99 1.97 16.53
CA TYR A 146 -1.19 2.27 15.10
C TYR A 146 -0.57 1.21 14.19
N ARG A 147 0.55 0.59 14.57
CA ARG A 147 1.12 -0.53 13.79
C ARG A 147 0.22 -1.76 13.83
N LEU A 148 -0.39 -2.08 14.99
CA LEU A 148 -1.41 -3.13 15.07
C LEU A 148 -2.60 -2.80 14.17
N ALA A 149 -3.10 -1.57 14.21
CA ALA A 149 -4.14 -1.12 13.30
C ALA A 149 -3.73 -1.25 11.82
N ASN A 150 -2.47 -0.96 11.48
CA ASN A 150 -1.97 -1.10 10.11
C ASN A 150 -1.94 -2.55 9.64
N LYS A 151 -1.59 -3.51 10.51
CA LYS A 151 -1.67 -4.95 10.19
C LYS A 151 -3.09 -5.34 9.79
N GLU A 152 -4.08 -4.85 10.53
CA GLU A 152 -5.50 -5.11 10.23
C GLU A 152 -5.93 -4.44 8.91
N ALA A 153 -5.47 -3.22 8.62
CA ALA A 153 -5.73 -2.52 7.35
C ALA A 153 -5.16 -3.30 6.15
N ILE A 154 -3.94 -3.82 6.27
CA ILE A 154 -3.30 -4.67 5.26
C ILE A 154 -4.08 -5.98 5.07
N TYR A 155 -4.51 -6.63 6.16
CA TYR A 155 -5.33 -7.85 6.10
C TYR A 155 -6.64 -7.61 5.35
N LEU A 156 -7.29 -6.46 5.60
CA LEU A 156 -8.50 -6.02 4.91
C LEU A 156 -8.27 -5.63 3.44
N ASN A 157 -7.01 -5.51 3.02
CA ASN A 157 -6.62 -5.01 1.70
C ASN A 157 -7.29 -3.66 1.37
N ASP A 158 -7.34 -2.76 2.37
CA ASP A 158 -7.93 -1.43 2.24
C ASP A 158 -6.85 -0.33 2.30
N PRO A 159 -6.33 0.12 1.15
CA PRO A 159 -5.30 1.15 1.07
C PRO A 159 -5.71 2.50 1.71
N TYR A 160 -7.01 2.79 1.78
CA TYR A 160 -7.49 4.00 2.41
C TYR A 160 -7.21 3.99 3.93
N LEU A 161 -7.40 2.84 4.58
CA LEU A 161 -7.12 2.66 6.01
C LEU A 161 -5.61 2.73 6.29
N GLU A 162 -4.79 2.13 5.43
CA GLU A 162 -3.32 2.22 5.54
C GLU A 162 -2.82 3.67 5.47
N ILE A 163 -3.33 4.45 4.50
CA ILE A 163 -3.01 5.89 4.36
C ILE A 163 -3.36 6.67 5.63
N LEU A 164 -4.52 6.39 6.23
CA LEU A 164 -4.94 7.07 7.46
C LEU A 164 -4.01 6.76 8.62
N ILE A 165 -3.56 5.53 8.76
CA ILE A 165 -2.61 5.13 9.80
C ILE A 165 -1.25 5.80 9.59
N ASP A 166 -0.75 5.85 8.37
CA ASP A 166 0.50 6.55 8.06
C ASP A 166 0.45 8.03 8.43
N ILE A 167 -0.67 8.69 8.14
CA ILE A 167 -0.89 10.08 8.54
C ILE A 167 -0.89 10.21 10.07
N ASN A 168 -1.53 9.29 10.80
CA ASN A 168 -1.56 9.32 12.26
C ASN A 168 -0.17 9.10 12.87
N ILE A 169 0.59 8.14 12.37
CA ILE A 169 1.97 7.91 12.82
C ILE A 169 2.84 9.13 12.52
N SER A 170 2.67 9.75 11.34
CA SER A 170 3.41 10.98 10.99
C SER A 170 3.13 12.13 11.97
N ASP A 171 1.87 12.26 12.43
CA ASP A 171 1.50 13.29 13.43
C ASP A 171 2.18 13.03 14.78
N VAL A 172 2.28 11.76 15.20
CA VAL A 172 3.03 11.43 16.42
C VAL A 172 4.48 11.89 16.29
N PHE A 173 5.18 11.51 15.23
CA PHE A 173 6.58 11.91 15.04
C PHE A 173 6.75 13.42 14.91
N TYR A 174 5.83 14.12 14.22
CA TYR A 174 5.83 15.57 14.11
C TYR A 174 5.75 16.27 15.48
N ARG A 175 4.90 15.79 16.38
CA ARG A 175 4.71 16.36 17.73
C ARG A 175 5.96 16.26 18.60
N TYR A 176 6.81 15.27 18.34
CA TYR A 176 8.05 15.05 19.08
C TYR A 176 9.30 15.49 18.31
N ASP A 177 9.16 16.39 17.33
CA ASP A 177 10.23 16.99 16.54
C ASP A 177 11.03 16.00 15.66
N PHE A 178 10.53 14.77 15.48
CA PHE A 178 11.12 13.78 14.55
C PHE A 178 10.61 13.98 13.11
N TYR A 179 10.95 15.14 12.54
CA TYR A 179 10.41 15.57 11.23
C TYR A 179 10.79 14.65 10.08
N SER A 180 11.99 14.07 10.11
CA SER A 180 12.41 13.10 9.07
C SER A 180 11.52 11.84 9.06
N GLN A 181 11.20 11.31 10.23
CA GLN A 181 10.32 10.16 10.39
C GLN A 181 8.87 10.52 10.01
N SER A 182 8.40 11.67 10.44
CA SER A 182 7.10 12.18 10.02
C SER A 182 6.98 12.27 8.50
N LEU A 183 7.99 12.85 7.83
CA LEU A 183 8.04 12.95 6.37
C LEU A 183 8.12 11.57 5.70
N PHE A 184 8.81 10.60 6.30
CA PHE A 184 8.85 9.23 5.79
C PHE A 184 7.44 8.63 5.70
N TYR A 185 6.64 8.68 6.78
CA TYR A 185 5.27 8.17 6.77
C TYR A 185 4.36 8.93 5.81
N LEU A 186 4.50 10.26 5.71
CA LEU A 186 3.76 11.06 4.72
C LEU A 186 4.14 10.72 3.27
N ASN A 187 5.40 10.32 3.02
CA ASN A 187 5.83 9.85 1.71
C ASN A 187 5.25 8.47 1.41
N ARG A 188 5.22 7.55 2.41
CA ARG A 188 4.60 6.24 2.30
C ARG A 188 3.10 6.36 2.00
N ALA A 189 2.37 7.18 2.75
CA ALA A 189 0.96 7.47 2.49
C ALA A 189 0.71 7.97 1.06
N MET A 190 1.57 8.88 0.55
CA MET A 190 1.46 9.37 -0.82
C MET A 190 1.78 8.29 -1.85
N ALA A 191 2.78 7.42 -1.60
CA ALA A 191 3.10 6.29 -2.46
C ALA A 191 1.92 5.31 -2.57
N THR A 192 1.28 4.98 -1.44
CA THR A 192 0.07 4.13 -1.40
C THR A 192 -1.08 4.75 -2.21
N ILE A 193 -1.31 6.07 -2.11
CA ILE A 193 -2.30 6.77 -2.95
C ILE A 193 -2.03 6.58 -4.45
N ILE A 194 -0.77 6.70 -4.85
CA ILE A 194 -0.36 6.59 -6.27
C ILE A 194 -0.47 5.14 -6.74
N GLN A 195 0.06 4.20 -5.97
CA GLN A 195 0.10 2.77 -6.31
C GLN A 195 -1.31 2.19 -6.48
N HIS A 196 -2.21 2.48 -5.55
CA HIS A 196 -3.57 1.96 -5.53
C HIS A 196 -4.59 2.89 -6.20
N ARG A 197 -4.13 4.00 -6.80
CA ARG A 197 -4.97 5.00 -7.49
C ARG A 197 -6.14 5.50 -6.64
N VAL A 198 -5.89 5.72 -5.35
CA VAL A 198 -6.90 6.21 -4.42
C VAL A 198 -7.30 7.63 -4.82
N ASN A 199 -8.53 7.81 -5.26
CA ASN A 199 -9.02 9.10 -5.77
C ASN A 199 -9.66 9.96 -4.66
N GLU A 200 -8.88 10.27 -3.63
CA GLU A 200 -9.33 11.00 -2.45
C GLU A 200 -8.52 12.30 -2.29
N GLN A 201 -8.99 13.37 -2.93
CA GLN A 201 -8.29 14.66 -2.90
C GLN A 201 -8.08 15.20 -1.48
N HIS A 202 -9.00 14.91 -0.56
CA HIS A 202 -8.87 15.39 0.82
C HIS A 202 -7.66 14.77 1.54
N LEU A 203 -7.31 13.50 1.27
CA LEU A 203 -6.11 12.86 1.84
C LEU A 203 -4.84 13.52 1.33
N LYS A 204 -4.77 13.80 0.02
CA LYS A 204 -3.64 14.54 -0.58
C LYS A 204 -3.46 15.91 0.08
N ASN A 205 -4.57 16.61 0.31
CA ASN A 205 -4.52 17.94 0.96
C ASN A 205 -3.97 17.86 2.39
N VAL A 206 -4.38 16.85 3.17
CA VAL A 206 -3.84 16.61 4.52
C VAL A 206 -2.35 16.30 4.46
N ILE A 207 -1.93 15.42 3.56
CA ILE A 207 -0.52 15.05 3.40
C ILE A 207 0.31 16.28 2.98
N TYR A 208 -0.15 17.08 2.04
CA TYR A 208 0.56 18.29 1.62
C TYR A 208 0.67 19.32 2.77
N PHE A 209 -0.40 19.49 3.54
CA PHE A 209 -0.38 20.38 4.71
C PHE A 209 0.58 19.87 5.77
N ASN A 210 0.52 18.60 6.17
CA ASN A 210 1.42 18.04 7.17
C ASN A 210 2.90 18.09 6.71
N LYS A 211 3.18 17.88 5.41
CA LYS A 211 4.53 18.10 4.87
C LYS A 211 4.96 19.56 4.98
N ALA A 212 4.06 20.50 4.67
CA ALA A 212 4.35 21.92 4.80
C ALA A 212 4.68 22.29 6.26
N GLU A 213 3.94 21.77 7.25
CA GLU A 213 4.22 21.96 8.67
C GLU A 213 5.60 21.41 9.07
N ASN A 214 5.94 20.19 8.63
CA ASN A 214 7.27 19.62 8.86
C ASN A 214 8.37 20.52 8.30
N TYR A 215 8.24 20.99 7.05
CA TYR A 215 9.24 21.84 6.42
C TYR A 215 9.31 23.25 7.05
N PHE A 216 8.21 23.78 7.56
CA PHE A 216 8.21 24.99 8.36
C PHE A 216 9.07 24.82 9.62
N ARG A 217 8.87 23.72 10.38
CA ARG A 217 9.66 23.41 11.57
C ARG A 217 11.14 23.16 11.27
N MET A 218 11.44 22.62 10.10
CA MET A 218 12.81 22.42 9.61
C MET A 218 13.45 23.67 9.00
N ASN A 219 12.80 24.82 9.02
CA ASN A 219 13.21 26.07 8.36
C ASN A 219 13.51 25.91 6.85
N ASN A 220 12.86 24.95 6.18
CA ASN A 220 13.05 24.69 4.75
C ASN A 220 11.99 25.45 3.92
N ILE A 221 12.32 26.69 3.58
CA ILE A 221 11.42 27.60 2.88
C ILE A 221 11.06 27.13 1.46
N ASP A 222 11.98 26.46 0.74
CA ASP A 222 11.72 26.04 -0.62
C ASP A 222 10.73 24.88 -0.70
N SER A 223 10.90 23.89 0.19
CA SER A 223 9.96 22.80 0.34
C SER A 223 8.60 23.28 0.86
N LEU A 224 8.58 24.19 1.83
CA LEU A 224 7.33 24.82 2.30
C LEU A 224 6.61 25.53 1.15
N ARG A 225 7.32 26.31 0.34
CA ARG A 225 6.77 27.00 -0.84
C ARG A 225 6.20 26.05 -1.88
N LYS A 226 6.86 24.89 -2.07
CA LYS A 226 6.34 23.82 -2.96
C LYS A 226 4.96 23.37 -2.50
N TYR A 227 4.82 22.96 -1.23
CA TYR A 227 3.55 22.41 -0.73
C TYR A 227 2.46 23.47 -0.55
N ASN A 228 2.81 24.70 -0.26
CA ASN A 228 1.87 25.83 -0.30
C ASN A 228 1.28 26.00 -1.72
N ARG A 229 2.11 25.90 -2.77
CA ARG A 229 1.64 25.95 -4.17
C ARG A 229 0.72 24.77 -4.49
N GLU A 230 1.08 23.54 -4.07
CA GLU A 230 0.22 22.36 -4.26
C GLU A 230 -1.17 22.57 -3.64
N LEU A 231 -1.24 23.07 -2.41
CA LEU A 231 -2.50 23.40 -1.74
C LEU A 231 -3.29 24.48 -2.47
N LYS A 232 -2.62 25.51 -3.02
CA LYS A 232 -3.26 26.59 -3.79
C LYS A 232 -3.82 26.13 -5.13
N ASN A 233 -3.19 25.15 -5.77
CA ASN A 233 -3.61 24.61 -7.07
C ASN A 233 -4.86 23.74 -6.98
N VAL A 234 -5.26 23.28 -5.79
CA VAL A 234 -6.48 22.49 -5.63
C VAL A 234 -7.72 23.34 -5.90
N LYS A 235 -8.56 22.93 -6.85
CA LYS A 235 -9.77 23.70 -7.23
C LYS A 235 -10.93 23.62 -6.21
N SER A 236 -10.86 22.73 -5.24
CA SER A 236 -11.90 22.55 -4.22
C SER A 236 -11.92 23.72 -3.22
N GLY A 237 -13.10 24.17 -2.83
CA GLY A 237 -13.32 25.26 -1.90
C GLY A 237 -13.70 24.81 -0.47
N THR A 238 -13.20 23.67 0.04
CA THR A 238 -13.51 23.26 1.40
C THR A 238 -12.89 24.21 2.43
N TYR A 239 -13.61 24.45 3.51
CA TYR A 239 -13.15 25.27 4.64
C TYR A 239 -11.78 24.81 5.20
N LYS A 240 -11.58 23.49 5.29
CA LYS A 240 -10.32 22.90 5.76
C LYS A 240 -9.15 23.26 4.84
N LEU A 241 -9.36 23.26 3.54
CA LEU A 241 -8.34 23.67 2.57
C LEU A 241 -8.04 25.18 2.68
N TYR A 242 -9.05 26.02 2.95
CA TYR A 242 -8.86 27.43 3.25
C TYR A 242 -7.94 27.63 4.47
N THR A 243 -8.18 26.88 5.55
CA THR A 243 -7.32 26.88 6.74
C THR A 243 -5.88 26.49 6.39
N TYR A 244 -5.67 25.43 5.63
CA TYR A 244 -4.34 24.95 5.24
C TYR A 244 -3.57 25.98 4.42
N ARG A 245 -4.23 26.65 3.47
CA ARG A 245 -3.64 27.70 2.65
C ARG A 245 -3.18 28.89 3.51
N ASN A 246 -4.05 29.41 4.34
CA ASN A 246 -3.73 30.54 5.20
C ASN A 246 -2.60 30.22 6.19
N ARG A 247 -2.62 29.02 6.79
CA ARG A 247 -1.54 28.57 7.67
C ARG A 247 -0.21 28.51 6.95
N THR A 248 -0.17 27.88 5.78
CA THR A 248 1.08 27.79 5.01
C THR A 248 1.53 29.15 4.48
N ASP A 249 0.62 30.09 4.24
CA ASP A 249 0.97 31.48 3.86
C ASP A 249 1.64 32.22 5.03
N TYR A 250 1.09 32.18 6.25
CA TYR A 250 1.77 32.85 7.35
C TYR A 250 3.06 32.13 7.76
N TYR A 251 3.19 30.83 7.60
CA TYR A 251 4.46 30.12 7.78
C TYR A 251 5.54 30.68 6.83
N LEU A 252 5.20 30.93 5.58
CA LEU A 252 6.11 31.57 4.63
C LEU A 252 6.52 32.96 5.09
N TYR A 253 5.58 33.81 5.57
CA TYR A 253 5.90 35.12 6.09
C TYR A 253 6.83 35.02 7.30
N LEU A 254 6.61 34.11 8.24
CA LEU A 254 7.48 33.88 9.38
C LEU A 254 8.90 33.51 8.97
N LEU A 255 9.08 32.55 8.06
CA LEU A 255 10.41 32.16 7.58
C LEU A 255 11.10 33.23 6.71
N GLN A 256 10.34 34.14 6.14
CA GLN A 256 10.87 35.33 5.42
C GLN A 256 11.13 36.53 6.33
N HIS A 257 10.92 36.40 7.65
CA HIS A 257 10.99 37.47 8.62
C HIS A 257 10.02 38.63 8.33
N ASP A 258 8.96 38.38 7.58
CA ASP A 258 7.88 39.34 7.31
C ASP A 258 6.82 39.28 8.41
N TYR A 259 7.23 39.60 9.61
CA TYR A 259 6.39 39.49 10.81
C TYR A 259 5.13 40.35 10.73
N LYS A 260 5.19 41.49 10.04
CA LYS A 260 4.03 42.38 9.88
C LYS A 260 2.89 41.69 9.11
N ASN A 261 3.20 41.05 7.99
CA ASN A 261 2.19 40.32 7.22
C ASN A 261 1.77 39.02 7.92
N ALA A 262 2.68 38.33 8.63
CA ALA A 262 2.34 37.21 9.48
C ALA A 262 1.31 37.57 10.55
N ILE A 263 1.57 38.61 11.36
CA ILE A 263 0.66 39.15 12.40
C ILE A 263 -0.70 39.51 11.80
N LYS A 264 -0.69 40.24 10.68
CA LYS A 264 -1.93 40.65 9.99
C LYS A 264 -2.78 39.45 9.60
N LEU A 265 -2.17 38.43 9.00
CA LEU A 265 -2.88 37.20 8.54
C LEU A 265 -3.38 36.39 9.73
N ILE A 266 -2.52 36.10 10.72
CA ILE A 266 -2.90 35.31 11.90
C ILE A 266 -4.03 36.01 12.68
N THR A 267 -3.95 37.32 12.85
CA THR A 267 -5.00 38.10 13.51
C THR A 267 -6.31 38.09 12.73
N ALA A 268 -6.27 38.11 11.38
CA ALA A 268 -7.44 37.99 10.56
C ALA A 268 -8.09 36.61 10.74
N MET A 269 -7.27 35.53 10.77
CA MET A 269 -7.74 34.18 11.02
C MET A 269 -8.34 34.02 12.43
N GLN A 270 -7.78 34.66 13.43
CA GLN A 270 -8.33 34.66 14.79
C GLN A 270 -9.75 35.25 14.88
N LYS A 271 -10.04 36.27 14.06
CA LYS A 271 -11.37 36.91 13.99
C LYS A 271 -12.37 36.15 13.18
N ASP A 272 -11.93 35.21 12.33
CA ASP A 272 -12.80 34.39 11.54
C ASP A 272 -13.49 33.36 12.43
N SER A 273 -14.79 33.49 12.59
CA SER A 273 -15.60 32.62 13.45
C SER A 273 -15.64 31.17 12.99
N LEU A 274 -15.29 30.91 11.75
CA LEU A 274 -15.19 29.57 11.16
C LEU A 274 -13.82 28.95 11.43
N TYR A 275 -12.76 29.74 11.62
CA TYR A 275 -11.42 29.24 11.84
C TYR A 275 -11.21 28.76 13.29
N LEU A 276 -10.65 27.55 13.44
CA LEU A 276 -10.24 27.03 14.74
C LEU A 276 -8.84 27.54 15.08
N PHE A 277 -8.81 28.64 15.78
CA PHE A 277 -7.59 29.24 16.27
C PHE A 277 -7.04 28.46 17.46
N ASP A 278 -5.94 27.75 17.25
CA ASP A 278 -5.35 26.84 18.21
C ASP A 278 -4.14 27.41 18.97
N ASN A 279 -3.56 26.62 19.87
CA ASN A 279 -2.42 27.05 20.68
C ASN A 279 -1.14 27.23 19.84
N LEU A 280 -1.00 26.49 18.72
CA LEU A 280 0.12 26.68 17.79
C LEU A 280 0.03 28.01 17.05
N ASP A 281 -1.18 28.38 16.59
CA ASP A 281 -1.41 29.71 15.98
C ASP A 281 -1.11 30.83 16.96
N ARG A 282 -1.51 30.70 18.26
CA ARG A 282 -1.21 31.67 19.31
C ARG A 282 0.28 31.76 19.58
N LYS A 283 0.97 30.61 19.64
CA LYS A 283 2.43 30.56 19.79
C LYS A 283 3.11 31.29 18.64
N ASN A 284 2.74 30.98 17.39
CA ASN A 284 3.32 31.62 16.22
C ASN A 284 3.00 33.13 16.15
N LEU A 285 1.84 33.56 16.65
CA LEU A 285 1.51 34.99 16.80
C LEU A 285 2.38 35.66 17.85
N ALA A 286 2.62 35.02 18.99
CA ALA A 286 3.51 35.54 20.04
C ALA A 286 4.94 35.71 19.53
N ASP A 287 5.46 34.70 18.80
CA ASP A 287 6.78 34.76 18.18
C ASP A 287 6.88 35.92 17.17
N ALA A 288 5.85 36.09 16.34
CA ALA A 288 5.81 37.17 15.37
C ALA A 288 5.82 38.55 16.06
N TYR A 289 5.08 38.72 17.15
CA TYR A 289 5.13 39.97 17.95
C TYR A 289 6.49 40.18 18.61
N TYR A 290 7.08 39.12 19.17
CA TYR A 290 8.40 39.22 19.79
C TYR A 290 9.45 39.66 18.78
N HIS A 291 9.54 39.01 17.63
CA HIS A 291 10.51 39.35 16.59
C HIS A 291 10.19 40.66 15.83
N SER A 292 8.95 41.14 15.89
CA SER A 292 8.61 42.47 15.33
C SER A 292 8.94 43.65 16.26
N GLY A 293 9.46 43.37 17.47
CA GLY A 293 9.78 44.39 18.45
C GLY A 293 8.61 44.80 19.35
N GLU A 294 7.59 43.94 19.45
CA GLU A 294 6.43 44.15 20.32
C GLU A 294 6.41 43.15 21.50
N PRO A 295 7.42 43.16 22.40
CA PRO A 295 7.57 42.12 23.44
C PRO A 295 6.42 42.12 24.45
N ASP A 296 5.72 43.23 24.68
CA ASP A 296 4.59 43.29 25.61
C ASP A 296 3.36 42.56 25.03
N SER A 297 3.15 42.65 23.71
CA SER A 297 2.10 41.89 23.00
C SER A 297 2.40 40.41 23.03
N ALA A 298 3.64 40.01 22.80
CA ALA A 298 4.11 38.61 22.89
C ALA A 298 3.91 38.06 24.31
N LYS A 299 4.40 38.76 25.35
CA LYS A 299 4.27 38.37 26.76
C LYS A 299 2.83 38.06 27.13
N ARG A 300 1.89 38.93 26.79
CA ARG A 300 0.46 38.76 27.11
C ARG A 300 -0.12 37.50 26.51
N ILE A 301 0.23 37.17 25.26
CA ILE A 301 -0.25 35.93 24.58
C ILE A 301 0.40 34.71 25.24
N ILE A 302 1.69 34.75 25.56
CA ILE A 302 2.41 33.65 26.20
C ILE A 302 1.83 33.36 27.59
N GLU A 303 1.57 34.38 28.41
CA GLU A 303 0.96 34.23 29.74
C GLU A 303 -0.43 33.60 29.65
N GLN A 304 -1.24 34.00 28.66
CA GLN A 304 -2.54 33.37 28.40
C GLN A 304 -2.40 31.89 27.97
N LEU A 305 -1.39 31.55 27.16
CA LEU A 305 -1.10 30.20 26.78
C LEU A 305 -0.68 29.33 27.96
N LEU A 306 0.24 29.84 28.81
CA LEU A 306 0.73 29.11 29.99
C LEU A 306 -0.36 28.88 31.05
N ALA A 307 -1.38 29.75 31.10
CA ALA A 307 -2.55 29.58 31.97
C ALA A 307 -3.53 28.53 31.44
N ASP A 308 -3.39 28.05 30.20
CA ASP A 308 -4.25 27.01 29.62
C ASP A 308 -3.82 25.61 30.09
N SER A 309 -4.71 24.92 30.83
CA SER A 309 -4.46 23.57 31.31
C SER A 309 -4.20 22.53 30.18
N ALA A 310 -4.62 22.85 28.95
CA ALA A 310 -4.34 22.01 27.79
C ALA A 310 -2.83 21.89 27.48
N LEU A 311 -2.00 22.82 27.92
CA LEU A 311 -0.57 22.78 27.77
C LEU A 311 0.14 21.85 28.77
N SER A 312 -0.57 21.25 29.72
CA SER A 312 0.07 20.42 30.77
C SER A 312 0.96 19.32 30.18
N ASN A 313 0.57 18.75 29.06
CA ASN A 313 1.23 17.62 28.40
C ASN A 313 2.11 18.03 27.20
N HIS A 314 2.53 19.31 27.12
CA HIS A 314 3.35 19.85 26.03
C HIS A 314 4.61 20.52 26.56
N PRO A 315 5.59 19.74 27.10
CA PRO A 315 6.82 20.31 27.68
C PRO A 315 7.65 21.09 26.66
N GLU A 316 7.67 20.65 25.39
CA GLU A 316 8.37 21.31 24.28
C GLU A 316 7.82 22.73 24.03
N LEU A 317 6.51 22.88 24.06
CA LEU A 317 5.86 24.18 23.90
C LEU A 317 6.10 25.06 25.10
N LYS A 318 5.99 24.55 26.34
CA LYS A 318 6.28 25.27 27.56
C LYS A 318 7.74 25.72 27.61
N PHE A 319 8.69 24.86 27.22
CA PHE A 319 10.09 25.26 27.10
C PHE A 319 10.24 26.52 26.28
N HIS A 320 9.72 26.51 25.05
CA HIS A 320 9.81 27.68 24.15
C HIS A 320 9.13 28.92 24.74
N LEU A 321 7.96 28.80 25.36
CA LEU A 321 7.25 29.94 25.94
C LEU A 321 8.00 30.54 27.10
N TYR A 322 8.59 29.74 28.01
CA TYR A 322 9.41 30.22 29.11
C TYR A 322 10.72 30.82 28.63
N ASP A 323 11.33 30.27 27.57
CA ASP A 323 12.54 30.80 26.98
C ASP A 323 12.31 32.23 26.45
N VAL A 324 11.28 32.43 25.64
CA VAL A 324 10.89 33.74 25.12
C VAL A 324 10.55 34.74 26.25
N LEU A 325 9.86 34.28 27.34
CA LEU A 325 9.62 35.16 28.51
C LEU A 325 10.91 35.54 29.21
N GLY A 326 11.88 34.62 29.29
CA GLY A 326 13.20 34.89 29.84
C GLY A 326 13.94 35.96 29.04
N GLU A 327 13.96 35.83 27.71
CA GLU A 327 14.55 36.83 26.81
C GLU A 327 13.87 38.21 26.93
N ILE A 328 12.52 38.23 27.00
CA ILE A 328 11.77 39.48 27.20
C ILE A 328 12.14 40.14 28.53
N ALA A 329 12.27 39.39 29.63
CA ALA A 329 12.63 39.92 30.93
C ALA A 329 14.05 40.47 30.94
N ILE A 330 15.03 39.76 30.37
CA ILE A 330 16.42 40.22 30.23
C ILE A 330 16.47 41.48 29.36
N GLY A 331 15.76 41.52 28.25
CA GLY A 331 15.68 42.70 27.39
C GLY A 331 15.09 43.94 28.09
N LYS A 332 14.34 43.75 29.19
CA LYS A 332 13.80 44.79 30.07
C LYS A 332 14.69 45.09 31.30
N HIS A 333 15.88 44.48 31.36
CA HIS A 333 16.82 44.61 32.48
C HIS A 333 16.28 44.02 33.81
N ASP A 334 15.34 43.08 33.76
CA ASP A 334 14.89 42.29 34.90
C ASP A 334 15.57 40.92 34.92
N ASP A 335 16.86 40.94 35.26
CA ASP A 335 17.70 39.71 35.23
C ASP A 335 17.20 38.65 36.21
N LYS A 336 16.57 39.06 37.33
CA LYS A 336 16.03 38.11 38.31
C LYS A 336 14.83 37.34 37.75
N LEU A 337 13.92 38.03 37.09
CA LEU A 337 12.77 37.40 36.43
C LEU A 337 13.22 36.62 35.22
N GLY A 338 14.21 37.09 34.45
CA GLY A 338 14.82 36.38 33.36
C GLY A 338 15.39 35.02 33.79
N ALA A 339 16.22 35.04 34.87
CA ALA A 339 16.78 33.81 35.43
C ALA A 339 15.69 32.82 35.92
N TYR A 340 14.61 33.34 36.48
CA TYR A 340 13.47 32.53 36.91
C TYR A 340 12.79 31.79 35.71
N TYR A 341 12.49 32.52 34.64
CA TYR A 341 11.87 31.93 33.47
C TYR A 341 12.80 30.95 32.75
N LEU A 342 14.09 31.24 32.61
CA LEU A 342 15.07 30.34 32.02
C LEU A 342 15.24 29.05 32.84
N LYS A 343 15.15 29.14 34.20
CA LYS A 343 15.12 27.96 35.05
C LYS A 343 13.88 27.08 34.77
N LEU A 344 12.70 27.69 34.59
CA LEU A 344 11.48 26.97 34.23
C LEU A 344 11.61 26.33 32.83
N ALA A 345 12.22 27.04 31.87
CA ALA A 345 12.51 26.48 30.55
C ALA A 345 13.41 25.24 30.65
N LEU A 346 14.50 25.32 31.46
CA LEU A 346 15.41 24.18 31.65
C LEU A 346 14.69 22.96 32.22
N GLN A 347 13.82 23.14 33.21
CA GLN A 347 13.02 22.05 33.77
C GLN A 347 12.11 21.36 32.70
N GLN A 348 11.55 22.16 31.79
CA GLN A 348 10.76 21.58 30.68
C GLN A 348 11.66 20.86 29.66
N SER A 349 12.87 21.36 29.41
CA SER A 349 13.85 20.73 28.55
C SER A 349 14.27 19.34 29.06
N GLU A 350 14.52 19.22 30.36
CA GLU A 350 14.85 17.91 30.99
C GLU A 350 13.71 16.89 30.79
N ASN A 351 12.47 17.32 30.97
CA ASN A 351 11.30 16.48 30.67
C ASN A 351 11.26 16.09 29.18
N ASN A 352 11.55 17.01 28.29
CA ASN A 352 11.53 16.77 26.85
C ASN A 352 12.63 15.79 26.41
N VAL A 353 13.85 15.85 26.98
CA VAL A 353 14.94 14.93 26.65
C VAL A 353 14.58 13.48 26.98
N ASN A 354 13.95 13.22 28.13
CA ASN A 354 13.48 11.88 28.49
C ASN A 354 12.47 11.33 27.46
N TRP A 355 11.58 12.16 27.01
CA TRP A 355 10.61 11.82 25.97
C TRP A 355 11.27 11.56 24.61
N LEU A 356 12.16 12.45 24.18
CA LEU A 356 12.90 12.32 22.91
C LEU A 356 13.72 11.03 22.88
N THR A 357 14.33 10.64 24.01
CA THR A 357 15.08 9.38 24.14
C THR A 357 14.17 8.17 23.94
N GLN A 358 12.99 8.17 24.55
CA GLN A 358 12.02 7.11 24.39
C GLN A 358 11.55 6.99 22.94
N VAL A 359 11.14 8.09 22.32
CA VAL A 359 10.68 8.12 20.92
C VAL A 359 11.82 7.77 19.95
N GLY A 360 13.05 8.20 20.24
CA GLY A 360 14.24 7.84 19.45
C GLY A 360 14.51 6.33 19.44
N ASN A 361 14.37 5.68 20.60
CA ASN A 361 14.51 4.22 20.72
C ASN A 361 13.45 3.47 19.88
N VAL A 362 12.19 3.93 19.90
CA VAL A 362 11.13 3.34 19.07
C VAL A 362 11.38 3.58 17.60
N SER A 363 11.76 4.80 17.22
CA SER A 363 12.10 5.09 15.83
C SER A 363 13.22 4.18 15.32
N SER A 364 14.21 3.90 16.16
CA SER A 364 15.28 2.96 15.84
C SER A 364 14.78 1.52 15.71
N GLN A 365 13.94 1.07 16.65
CA GLN A 365 13.34 -0.26 16.59
C GLN A 365 12.44 -0.41 15.36
N MET A 366 11.64 0.61 15.04
CA MET A 366 10.80 0.61 13.85
C MET A 366 11.61 0.50 12.56
N LYS A 367 12.76 1.17 12.46
CA LYS A 367 13.66 1.01 11.31
C LYS A 367 14.19 -0.42 11.18
N ILE A 368 14.53 -1.05 12.32
CA ILE A 368 14.96 -2.45 12.33
C ILE A 368 13.82 -3.34 11.84
N ASP A 369 12.62 -3.18 12.39
CA ASP A 369 11.44 -3.96 12.00
C ASP A 369 11.08 -3.75 10.51
N GLU A 370 11.15 -2.51 10.00
CA GLU A 370 10.91 -2.20 8.58
C GLU A 370 11.98 -2.83 7.66
N MET A 371 13.24 -2.84 8.12
CA MET A 371 14.31 -3.52 7.39
C MET A 371 14.11 -5.03 7.39
N GLU A 372 13.66 -5.61 8.50
CA GLU A 372 13.35 -7.04 8.62
C GLU A 372 12.16 -7.41 7.73
N ASP A 373 11.06 -6.65 7.77
CA ASP A 373 9.89 -6.84 6.88
C ASP A 373 10.30 -6.72 5.40
N SER A 374 11.12 -5.72 5.06
CA SER A 374 11.66 -5.55 3.70
C SER A 374 12.56 -6.72 3.28
N TYR A 375 13.34 -7.27 4.22
CA TYR A 375 14.18 -8.43 3.97
C TYR A 375 13.32 -9.68 3.71
N ILE A 376 12.29 -9.92 4.54
CA ILE A 376 11.35 -11.03 4.38
C ILE A 376 10.63 -10.94 3.03
N GLN A 377 10.12 -9.76 2.66
CA GLN A 377 9.48 -9.55 1.35
C GLN A 377 10.42 -9.81 0.18
N LYS A 378 11.69 -9.37 0.29
CA LYS A 378 12.71 -9.65 -0.72
C LYS A 378 13.04 -11.13 -0.81
N ASP A 379 13.13 -11.82 0.33
CA ASP A 379 13.37 -13.25 0.36
C ASP A 379 12.23 -14.04 -0.31
N GLU A 380 10.98 -13.67 -0.06
CA GLU A 380 9.81 -14.25 -0.75
C GLU A 380 9.85 -14.02 -2.27
N LEU A 381 10.27 -12.82 -2.71
CA LEU A 381 10.47 -12.51 -4.12
C LEU A 381 11.57 -13.37 -4.73
N TYR A 382 12.72 -13.50 -4.06
CA TYR A 382 13.82 -14.37 -4.49
C TYR A 382 13.42 -15.85 -4.55
N GLN A 383 12.61 -16.33 -3.62
CA GLN A 383 12.08 -17.69 -3.66
C GLN A 383 11.18 -17.92 -4.89
N LYS A 384 10.31 -16.97 -5.21
CA LYS A 384 9.48 -17.01 -6.43
C LYS A 384 10.32 -16.95 -7.70
N GLU A 385 11.31 -16.06 -7.77
CA GLU A 385 12.24 -15.97 -8.91
C GLU A 385 13.05 -17.27 -9.08
N ARG A 386 13.53 -17.86 -7.99
CA ARG A 386 14.24 -19.14 -8.00
C ARG A 386 13.36 -20.28 -8.53
N LEU A 387 12.10 -20.34 -8.11
CA LEU A 387 11.14 -21.33 -8.64
C LEU A 387 10.91 -21.15 -10.14
N TRP A 388 10.79 -19.92 -10.62
CA TRP A 388 10.69 -19.60 -12.04
C TRP A 388 11.93 -20.04 -12.84
N LEU A 389 13.14 -19.81 -12.30
CA LEU A 389 14.39 -20.26 -12.92
C LEU A 389 14.44 -21.79 -13.00
N ILE A 390 14.08 -22.50 -11.93
CA ILE A 390 14.00 -23.97 -11.93
C ILE A 390 13.00 -24.46 -13.00
N PHE A 391 11.83 -23.83 -13.08
CA PHE A 391 10.85 -24.15 -14.11
C PHE A 391 11.39 -23.96 -15.53
N LEU A 392 12.11 -22.84 -15.81
CA LEU A 392 12.74 -22.58 -17.10
C LEU A 392 13.78 -23.64 -17.45
N VAL A 393 14.59 -24.09 -16.49
CA VAL A 393 15.59 -25.14 -16.70
C VAL A 393 14.92 -26.46 -17.05
N ILE A 394 13.90 -26.88 -16.30
CA ILE A 394 13.12 -28.11 -16.57
C ILE A 394 12.46 -28.03 -17.95
N PHE A 395 11.86 -26.91 -18.29
CA PHE A 395 11.21 -26.69 -19.58
C PHE A 395 12.23 -26.75 -20.74
N SER A 396 13.41 -26.20 -20.56
CA SER A 396 14.51 -26.27 -21.55
C SER A 396 14.97 -27.71 -21.78
N ILE A 397 15.13 -28.51 -20.71
CA ILE A 397 15.48 -29.92 -20.79
C ILE A 397 14.38 -30.70 -21.54
N LEU A 398 13.14 -30.39 -21.27
CA LEU A 398 11.99 -31.06 -21.96
C LEU A 398 12.01 -30.74 -23.46
N ILE A 399 12.25 -29.49 -23.85
CA ILE A 399 12.39 -29.10 -25.27
C ILE A 399 13.54 -29.87 -25.93
N ILE A 400 14.71 -29.94 -25.30
CA ILE A 400 15.88 -30.66 -25.84
C ILE A 400 15.54 -32.13 -26.01
N THR A 401 14.84 -32.72 -25.06
CA THR A 401 14.42 -34.14 -25.13
C THR A 401 13.46 -34.37 -26.30
N VAL A 402 12.45 -33.50 -26.47
CA VAL A 402 11.51 -33.59 -27.60
C VAL A 402 12.22 -33.44 -28.94
N VAL A 403 13.11 -32.46 -29.05
CA VAL A 403 13.92 -32.25 -30.27
C VAL A 403 14.81 -33.47 -30.56
N THR A 404 15.41 -34.08 -29.54
CA THR A 404 16.26 -35.25 -29.69
C THR A 404 15.44 -36.47 -30.14
N ILE A 405 14.27 -36.68 -29.57
CA ILE A 405 13.34 -37.77 -29.97
C ILE A 405 12.91 -37.57 -31.44
N PHE A 406 12.52 -36.34 -31.78
CA PHE A 406 12.12 -35.99 -33.13
C PHE A 406 13.26 -36.22 -34.14
N TYR A 407 14.47 -35.76 -33.81
CA TYR A 407 15.65 -36.02 -34.65
C TYR A 407 15.93 -37.53 -34.86
N ARG A 408 15.86 -38.30 -33.75
CA ARG A 408 16.03 -39.77 -33.85
C ARG A 408 14.94 -40.42 -34.71
N SER A 409 13.70 -40.02 -34.56
CA SER A 409 12.57 -40.52 -35.35
C SER A 409 12.76 -40.25 -36.84
N VAL A 410 13.14 -39.01 -37.21
CA VAL A 410 13.45 -38.63 -38.60
C VAL A 410 14.63 -39.41 -39.14
N LYS A 411 15.70 -39.60 -38.36
CA LYS A 411 16.87 -40.40 -38.75
C LYS A 411 16.51 -41.86 -38.96
N GLN A 412 15.71 -42.46 -38.09
CA GLN A 412 15.21 -43.84 -38.24
C GLN A 412 14.36 -43.95 -39.49
N LYS A 413 13.42 -43.04 -39.72
CA LYS A 413 12.57 -43.07 -40.93
C LYS A 413 13.42 -43.06 -42.21
N ARG A 414 14.42 -42.17 -42.30
CA ARG A 414 15.34 -42.12 -43.44
C ARG A 414 16.14 -43.39 -43.58
N HIS A 415 16.54 -44.01 -42.47
CA HIS A 415 17.24 -45.32 -42.53
C HIS A 415 16.34 -46.42 -43.03
N TYR A 416 15.09 -46.52 -42.59
CA TYR A 416 14.12 -47.50 -43.10
C TYR A 416 13.77 -47.24 -44.57
N GLU A 417 13.63 -46.02 -45.00
CA GLU A 417 13.40 -45.67 -46.42
C GLU A 417 14.57 -46.12 -47.29
N LYS A 418 15.81 -45.94 -46.82
CA LYS A 418 17.01 -46.41 -47.52
C LYS A 418 17.07 -47.94 -47.62
N LEU A 419 16.80 -48.64 -46.51
CA LEU A 419 16.76 -50.12 -46.50
C LEU A 419 15.66 -50.66 -47.43
N LEU A 420 14.49 -50.03 -47.43
CA LEU A 420 13.39 -50.41 -48.32
C LEU A 420 13.78 -50.19 -49.79
N PHE A 421 14.44 -49.07 -50.07
CA PHE A 421 14.94 -48.78 -51.42
C PHE A 421 15.99 -49.77 -51.86
N GLU A 422 16.97 -50.16 -51.01
CA GLU A 422 17.96 -51.18 -51.31
C GLU A 422 17.33 -52.59 -51.52
N ALA A 423 16.33 -52.96 -50.69
CA ALA A 423 15.60 -54.16 -50.83
C ALA A 423 14.82 -54.22 -52.17
N LYS A 424 14.07 -53.14 -52.50
CA LYS A 424 13.41 -53.01 -53.81
C LYS A 424 14.40 -53.18 -54.98
N LYS A 425 15.59 -52.53 -54.88
CA LYS A 425 16.63 -52.58 -55.87
C LYS A 425 17.19 -54.00 -56.05
N GLN A 426 17.38 -54.72 -54.94
CA GLN A 426 17.81 -56.11 -55.00
C GLN A 426 16.75 -57.03 -55.61
N GLU A 427 15.49 -56.85 -55.25
CA GLU A 427 14.34 -57.62 -55.82
C GLU A 427 14.24 -57.37 -57.31
N LEU A 428 14.34 -56.10 -57.76
CA LEU A 428 14.36 -55.76 -59.19
C LEU A 428 15.52 -56.39 -59.91
N ALA A 429 16.72 -56.41 -59.31
CA ALA A 429 17.94 -56.98 -59.89
C ALA A 429 17.79 -58.51 -60.02
N PHE A 430 17.19 -59.18 -59.03
CA PHE A 430 16.92 -60.60 -59.04
C PHE A 430 15.91 -61.00 -60.15
N LEU A 431 14.73 -60.34 -60.20
CA LEU A 431 13.76 -60.57 -61.23
C LEU A 431 14.30 -60.34 -62.62
N ASN A 432 15.10 -59.27 -62.79
CA ASN A 432 15.77 -58.92 -64.04
C ASN A 432 16.72 -60.07 -64.48
N SER A 433 17.55 -60.53 -63.57
CA SER A 433 18.51 -61.57 -63.83
C SER A 433 17.87 -62.90 -64.18
N HIS A 434 16.79 -63.24 -63.53
CA HIS A 434 16.13 -64.57 -63.75
C HIS A 434 15.30 -64.62 -65.04
N ASP A 435 14.41 -63.65 -65.26
CA ASP A 435 13.52 -63.69 -66.43
C ASP A 435 14.27 -63.40 -67.74
N VAL A 436 15.14 -62.42 -67.76
CA VAL A 436 16.00 -62.13 -68.93
C VAL A 436 16.87 -63.33 -69.25
N ARG A 437 17.54 -63.89 -68.22
CA ARG A 437 18.45 -65.07 -68.45
C ARG A 437 17.69 -66.30 -68.98
N LYS A 438 16.51 -66.55 -68.45
CA LYS A 438 15.66 -67.67 -68.88
C LYS A 438 15.36 -67.59 -70.37
N HIS A 439 14.86 -66.43 -70.82
CA HIS A 439 14.49 -66.31 -72.24
C HIS A 439 15.72 -66.22 -73.14
N LEU A 440 16.83 -65.58 -72.70
CA LEU A 440 18.08 -65.53 -73.39
C LEU A 440 18.67 -66.98 -73.57
N THR A 441 18.65 -67.77 -72.49
CA THR A 441 19.16 -69.19 -72.54
C THR A 441 18.33 -69.99 -73.47
N ASN A 442 17.01 -69.80 -73.51
CA ASN A 442 16.16 -70.50 -74.49
C ASN A 442 16.51 -70.14 -75.94
N ILE A 443 16.72 -68.84 -76.21
CA ILE A 443 17.11 -68.33 -77.53
C ILE A 443 18.47 -68.95 -77.93
N LEU A 444 19.46 -68.92 -77.06
CA LEU A 444 20.80 -69.46 -77.34
C LEU A 444 20.71 -70.98 -77.49
N GLY A 445 19.93 -71.68 -76.67
CA GLY A 445 19.74 -73.12 -76.81
C GLY A 445 19.09 -73.54 -78.15
N ILE A 446 18.10 -72.73 -78.57
CA ILE A 446 17.45 -72.95 -79.89
C ILE A 446 18.45 -72.72 -81.01
N ILE A 447 19.23 -71.63 -80.94
CA ILE A 447 20.26 -71.31 -81.96
C ILE A 447 21.33 -72.42 -81.99
N ASP A 448 21.77 -72.91 -80.85
CA ASP A 448 22.76 -73.99 -80.75
C ASP A 448 22.24 -75.29 -81.35
N VAL A 449 20.98 -75.68 -81.11
CA VAL A 449 20.34 -76.88 -81.74
C VAL A 449 20.29 -76.68 -83.27
N ILE A 450 19.88 -75.53 -83.73
CA ILE A 450 19.87 -75.23 -85.19
C ILE A 450 21.30 -75.28 -85.74
N GLY A 451 22.32 -74.77 -85.03
CA GLY A 451 23.69 -74.73 -85.46
C GLY A 451 24.36 -76.11 -85.63
N HIS A 452 23.91 -77.13 -84.84
CA HIS A 452 24.43 -78.50 -84.82
C HIS A 452 23.59 -79.49 -85.66
N SER A 453 22.48 -79.08 -86.22
CA SER A 453 21.61 -79.94 -87.02
C SER A 453 22.22 -80.14 -88.42
N GLU A 454 22.09 -81.34 -88.95
CA GLU A 454 22.54 -81.72 -90.33
C GLU A 454 21.69 -81.03 -91.43
N ASP A 455 20.38 -80.73 -91.14
CA ASP A 455 19.47 -79.98 -92.03
C ASP A 455 19.01 -78.70 -91.31
N LYS A 456 19.81 -77.69 -91.36
CA LYS A 456 19.62 -76.39 -90.64
C LYS A 456 18.35 -75.66 -91.08
N GLU A 457 17.96 -75.77 -92.31
CA GLU A 457 16.79 -75.06 -92.87
C GLU A 457 15.50 -75.71 -92.36
N LYS A 458 15.42 -77.01 -92.27
CA LYS A 458 14.30 -77.71 -91.73
C LYS A 458 14.15 -77.53 -90.19
N GLU A 459 15.30 -77.59 -89.47
CA GLU A 459 15.32 -77.39 -88.03
C GLU A 459 14.92 -75.93 -87.67
N TYR A 460 15.38 -74.99 -88.47
CA TYR A 460 14.98 -73.58 -88.33
C TYR A 460 13.48 -73.42 -88.53
N MET A 461 12.91 -73.99 -89.59
CA MET A 461 11.45 -73.95 -89.84
C MET A 461 10.65 -74.59 -88.69
N GLN A 462 11.14 -75.63 -88.05
CA GLN A 462 10.47 -76.22 -86.89
C GLN A 462 10.57 -75.47 -85.59
N LEU A 463 11.67 -74.71 -85.39
CA LEU A 463 11.98 -73.96 -84.15
C LEU A 463 11.75 -72.44 -84.28
N GLN A 464 11.46 -71.94 -85.48
CA GLN A 464 11.29 -70.52 -85.71
C GLN A 464 10.24 -69.93 -84.82
N ASP A 465 9.07 -70.51 -84.65
CA ASP A 465 8.03 -69.98 -83.76
C ASP A 465 8.44 -69.92 -82.31
N ARG A 466 9.21 -70.92 -81.85
CA ARG A 466 9.73 -70.91 -80.47
C ARG A 466 10.81 -69.95 -80.26
N LEU A 467 11.67 -69.72 -81.31
CA LEU A 467 12.70 -68.67 -81.26
C LEU A 467 12.05 -67.25 -81.18
N PHE A 468 11.04 -67.08 -82.03
CA PHE A 468 10.31 -65.79 -82.07
C PHE A 468 9.57 -65.53 -80.75
N TYR A 469 8.86 -66.52 -80.20
CA TYR A 469 8.19 -66.46 -78.91
C TYR A 469 9.20 -66.14 -77.78
N SER A 470 10.37 -66.80 -77.75
CA SER A 470 11.37 -66.50 -76.71
C SER A 470 11.98 -65.07 -76.84
N ALA A 471 12.15 -64.57 -78.05
CA ALA A 471 12.62 -63.24 -78.34
C ALA A 471 11.56 -62.19 -77.94
N GLU A 472 10.27 -62.42 -78.28
CA GLU A 472 9.17 -61.57 -77.89
C GLU A 472 9.02 -61.51 -76.37
N LYS A 473 9.11 -62.65 -75.67
CA LYS A 473 9.06 -62.72 -74.22
C LYS A 473 10.26 -62.05 -73.59
N LEU A 474 11.42 -62.11 -74.17
CA LEU A 474 12.60 -61.36 -73.71
C LEU A 474 12.40 -59.84 -73.86
N ASP A 475 11.84 -59.33 -74.96
CA ASP A 475 11.49 -57.96 -75.17
C ASP A 475 10.44 -57.47 -74.19
N GLU A 476 9.40 -58.32 -73.98
CA GLU A 476 8.36 -57.99 -72.94
C GLU A 476 8.95 -57.94 -71.55
N ALA A 477 9.89 -58.86 -71.18
CA ALA A 477 10.56 -58.84 -69.90
C ALA A 477 11.40 -57.53 -69.70
N ILE A 478 12.14 -57.09 -70.73
CA ILE A 478 12.92 -55.88 -70.75
C ILE A 478 12.02 -54.64 -70.65
N LYS A 479 10.90 -54.57 -71.38
CA LYS A 479 9.94 -53.45 -71.30
C LYS A 479 9.26 -53.37 -69.91
N ASN A 480 8.87 -54.50 -69.32
CA ASN A 480 8.32 -54.52 -67.94
C ASN A 480 9.31 -54.08 -66.90
N LEU A 481 10.57 -54.43 -67.09
CA LEU A 481 11.67 -53.92 -66.25
C LEU A 481 11.85 -52.43 -66.34
N SER A 482 11.89 -51.88 -67.60
CA SER A 482 12.00 -50.45 -67.81
C SER A 482 10.84 -49.64 -67.17
N LYS A 483 9.61 -50.23 -67.24
CA LYS A 483 8.43 -49.62 -66.60
C LYS A 483 8.55 -49.64 -65.06
N LYS A 484 8.94 -50.77 -64.45
CA LYS A 484 9.15 -50.89 -63.00
C LYS A 484 10.30 -50.10 -62.46
N LEU A 485 11.31 -49.73 -63.27
CA LEU A 485 12.42 -48.85 -62.92
C LEU A 485 12.01 -47.37 -62.91
N ASN A 486 10.94 -46.96 -63.61
CA ASN A 486 10.43 -45.62 -63.71
C ASN A 486 9.25 -45.37 -62.79
N GLU A 487 8.71 -46.38 -62.11
CA GLU A 487 7.76 -46.27 -60.98
C GLU A 487 8.47 -46.36 -59.64
#